data_5eaf09ea45fc1c8466c8101915d4b79d
#
_entry.id   5eaf09ea45fc1c8466c8101915d4b79d
#
_cell.length_a   1.000
_cell.length_b   1.000
_cell.length_c   1.000
_cell.angle_alpha   90.00
_cell.angle_beta   90.00
_cell.angle_gamma   90.00
#
_symmetry.space_group_name_H-M   'P 1'
#
loop_
_entity.id
_entity.type
_entity.pdbx_description
1 polymer ?
#
loop_
_entity_poly.entity_id
_entity_poly.type
_entity_poly.pdbx_seq_one_letter_code
_entity_poly.pdbx_strand_id
1 'polypeptide(L)'
;MIKVSVMYPNSPGVRFDHDYYRDKHLPLIKSRMGAGLKYYTIDKGLAGKSGAPATYVAACHLMCDSVEAYQSSFGPHAKEIDGDIRNFTPVTPVVQISEVVVENSSRIAKPEAVKA
;
A
#
# COMPACT_ATOMS: atom_id res chain seq x y z
N MET A 1 -12.82 -9.55 -0.99
CA MET A 1 -11.88 -8.42 -0.81
C MET A 1 -10.47 -8.94 -0.74
N ILE A 2 -9.60 -8.42 -1.55
CA ILE A 2 -8.19 -8.75 -1.53
C ILE A 2 -7.38 -7.51 -1.13
N LYS A 3 -6.15 -7.78 -0.67
CA LYS A 3 -5.20 -6.75 -0.31
C LYS A 3 -3.92 -6.97 -1.12
N VAL A 4 -3.48 -5.95 -1.83
CA VAL A 4 -2.19 -5.99 -2.52
C VAL A 4 -1.21 -5.19 -1.67
N SER A 5 -0.23 -5.89 -1.11
CA SER A 5 0.78 -5.29 -0.25
C SER A 5 2.04 -5.05 -1.06
N VAL A 6 2.45 -3.79 -1.14
CA VAL A 6 3.66 -3.37 -1.85
C VAL A 6 4.63 -2.88 -0.79
N MET A 7 5.69 -3.66 -0.53
CA MET A 7 6.54 -3.46 0.63
C MET A 7 7.97 -3.20 0.17
N TYR A 8 8.58 -2.12 0.66
CA TYR A 8 9.91 -1.69 0.26
C TYR A 8 10.91 -2.09 1.33
N PRO A 9 11.78 -3.09 1.06
CA PRO A 9 12.77 -3.53 2.05
C PRO A 9 13.65 -2.40 2.54
N ASN A 10 13.90 -2.39 3.84
CA ASN A 10 14.76 -1.41 4.47
C ASN A 10 16.22 -1.85 4.40
N SER A 11 17.14 -0.88 4.41
CA SER A 11 18.56 -1.13 4.54
C SER A 11 19.21 0.13 5.06
N PRO A 12 20.43 0.01 5.65
CA PRO A 12 21.12 1.19 6.17
C PRO A 12 21.32 2.24 5.07
N GLY A 13 20.92 3.48 5.35
CA GLY A 13 21.09 4.58 4.43
C GLY A 13 20.18 4.57 3.22
N VAL A 14 19.15 3.73 3.21
CA VAL A 14 18.23 3.65 2.08
C VAL A 14 17.53 5.00 1.87
N ARG A 15 17.45 5.42 0.60
CA ARG A 15 16.72 6.63 0.24
C ARG A 15 15.25 6.27 -0.03
N PHE A 16 14.35 6.94 0.65
CA PHE A 16 12.92 6.80 0.39
C PHE A 16 12.24 8.13 0.68
N ASP A 17 11.70 8.76 -0.36
CA ASP A 17 11.02 10.04 -0.23
C ASP A 17 9.57 9.80 0.15
N HIS A 18 9.30 9.81 1.46
CA HIS A 18 7.97 9.53 1.99
C HIS A 18 6.94 10.57 1.56
N ASP A 19 7.35 11.82 1.40
CA ASP A 19 6.43 12.88 0.97
C ASP A 19 5.98 12.65 -0.47
N TYR A 20 6.92 12.33 -1.36
CA TYR A 20 6.58 12.01 -2.74
C TYR A 20 5.66 10.79 -2.82
N TYR A 21 5.97 9.76 -2.04
CA TYR A 21 5.18 8.53 -2.00
C TYR A 21 3.72 8.81 -1.63
N ARG A 22 3.54 9.62 -0.60
CA ARG A 22 2.21 10.00 -0.09
C ARG A 22 1.48 10.95 -1.05
N ASP A 23 2.17 11.96 -1.56
CA ASP A 23 1.54 13.09 -2.25
C ASP A 23 1.47 12.92 -3.76
N LYS A 24 2.31 12.06 -4.33
CA LYS A 24 2.41 11.89 -5.78
C LYS A 24 2.15 10.46 -6.23
N HIS A 25 2.85 9.49 -5.64
CA HIS A 25 2.82 8.11 -6.15
C HIS A 25 1.48 7.43 -5.87
N LEU A 26 1.02 7.43 -4.64
CA LEU A 26 -0.27 6.81 -4.32
C LEU A 26 -1.44 7.52 -4.97
N PRO A 27 -1.48 8.86 -5.04
CA PRO A 27 -2.51 9.52 -5.82
C PRO A 27 -2.50 9.15 -7.30
N LEU A 28 -1.31 8.92 -7.89
CA LEU A 28 -1.22 8.43 -9.27
C LEU A 28 -1.91 7.08 -9.38
N ILE A 29 -1.61 6.15 -8.47
CA ILE A 29 -2.22 4.83 -8.48
C ILE A 29 -3.74 4.95 -8.39
N LYS A 30 -4.23 5.75 -7.45
CA LYS A 30 -5.68 5.94 -7.27
C LYS A 30 -6.32 6.54 -8.52
N SER A 31 -5.66 7.52 -9.11
CA SER A 31 -6.16 8.16 -10.31
C SER A 31 -6.31 7.17 -11.47
N ARG A 32 -5.32 6.28 -11.63
CA ARG A 32 -5.33 5.31 -12.73
C ARG A 32 -6.29 4.15 -12.48
N MET A 33 -6.34 3.65 -11.24
CA MET A 33 -7.21 2.51 -10.91
C MET A 33 -8.68 2.91 -10.76
N GLY A 34 -8.93 4.15 -10.36
CA GLY A 34 -10.29 4.64 -10.19
C GLY A 34 -11.09 3.79 -9.22
N ALA A 35 -12.28 3.37 -9.64
CA ALA A 35 -13.18 2.58 -8.80
C ALA A 35 -12.65 1.20 -8.47
N GLY A 36 -11.65 0.72 -9.19
CA GLY A 36 -11.03 -0.58 -8.91
C GLY A 36 -10.24 -0.59 -7.60
N LEU A 37 -9.84 0.56 -7.12
CA LEU A 37 -9.15 0.70 -5.83
C LEU A 37 -10.15 1.25 -4.81
N LYS A 38 -10.54 0.40 -3.85
CA LYS A 38 -11.55 0.78 -2.87
C LYS A 38 -11.00 1.75 -1.83
N TYR A 39 -9.85 1.41 -1.26
CA TYR A 39 -9.11 2.32 -0.40
C TYR A 39 -7.70 1.78 -0.25
N TYR A 40 -6.82 2.59 0.31
CA TYR A 40 -5.45 2.16 0.53
C TYR A 40 -4.92 2.76 1.83
N THR A 41 -3.86 2.12 2.34
CA THR A 41 -3.10 2.66 3.46
C THR A 41 -1.64 2.80 3.03
N ILE A 42 -0.95 3.74 3.66
CA ILE A 42 0.48 3.91 3.50
C ILE A 42 1.11 3.77 4.88
N ASP A 43 2.14 2.94 4.97
CA ASP A 43 2.83 2.70 6.23
C ASP A 43 4.27 3.18 6.12
N LYS A 44 4.74 3.87 7.15
CA LYS A 44 6.14 4.24 7.28
C LYS A 44 6.76 3.34 8.35
N GLY A 45 7.87 2.68 8.00
CA GLY A 45 8.54 1.78 8.93
C GLY A 45 9.09 2.54 10.13
N LEU A 46 8.82 2.04 11.33
CA LEU A 46 9.32 2.65 12.56
C LEU A 46 10.35 1.77 13.25
N ALA A 47 10.05 0.48 13.40
CA ALA A 47 10.92 -0.44 14.12
C ALA A 47 10.58 -1.87 13.79
N GLY A 48 11.54 -2.75 13.97
CA GLY A 48 11.31 -4.18 13.94
C GLY A 48 11.15 -4.74 15.34
N LYS A 49 11.20 -6.06 15.44
CA LYS A 49 11.04 -6.76 16.70
C LYS A 49 12.25 -6.49 17.59
N SER A 50 12.00 -6.29 18.89
CA SER A 50 13.05 -6.19 19.91
C SER A 50 14.08 -5.09 19.64
N GLY A 51 13.62 -3.95 19.14
CA GLY A 51 14.47 -2.80 18.90
C GLY A 51 15.27 -2.86 17.62
N ALA A 52 15.04 -3.86 16.79
CA ALA A 52 15.69 -3.93 15.49
C ALA A 52 15.17 -2.82 14.57
N PRO A 53 15.91 -2.47 13.50
CA PRO A 53 15.37 -1.58 12.49
C PRO A 53 14.12 -2.17 11.84
N ALA A 54 13.28 -1.31 11.26
CA ALA A 54 12.12 -1.78 10.54
C ALA A 54 12.54 -2.69 9.39
N THR A 55 11.78 -3.76 9.17
CA THR A 55 12.05 -4.69 8.05
C THR A 55 11.80 -4.00 6.71
N TYR A 56 10.77 -3.18 6.65
CA TYR A 56 10.43 -2.42 5.45
C TYR A 56 10.45 -0.94 5.78
N VAL A 57 11.07 -0.14 4.90
CA VAL A 57 11.14 1.31 5.10
C VAL A 57 9.78 1.94 4.90
N ALA A 58 8.98 1.35 4.01
CA ALA A 58 7.64 1.82 3.71
C ALA A 58 6.85 0.70 3.07
N ALA A 59 5.53 0.82 3.12
CA ALA A 59 4.64 -0.10 2.45
C ALA A 59 3.35 0.61 2.10
N CYS A 60 2.64 0.12 1.09
CA CYS A 60 1.25 0.49 0.91
C CYS A 60 0.44 -0.78 0.74
N HIS A 61 -0.83 -0.69 1.09
CA HIS A 61 -1.78 -1.79 0.96
C HIS A 61 -2.97 -1.30 0.16
N LEU A 62 -3.19 -1.93 -0.99
CA LEU A 62 -4.26 -1.55 -1.92
C LEU A 62 -5.40 -2.54 -1.73
N MET A 63 -6.59 -2.04 -1.43
CA MET A 63 -7.77 -2.88 -1.19
C MET A 63 -8.64 -2.89 -2.43
N CYS A 64 -8.89 -4.08 -2.97
CA CYS A 64 -9.68 -4.28 -4.18
C CYS A 64 -10.71 -5.37 -3.95
N ASP A 65 -11.76 -5.40 -4.75
CA ASP A 65 -12.81 -6.40 -4.57
C ASP A 65 -12.35 -7.81 -4.89
N SER A 66 -11.46 -7.95 -5.89
CA SER A 66 -10.99 -9.25 -6.35
C SER A 66 -9.66 -9.11 -7.07
N VAL A 67 -8.98 -10.24 -7.30
CA VAL A 67 -7.76 -10.26 -8.10
C VAL A 67 -8.05 -9.71 -9.49
N GLU A 68 -9.17 -10.11 -10.08
CA GLU A 68 -9.56 -9.65 -11.42
C GLU A 68 -9.76 -8.14 -11.45
N ALA A 69 -10.41 -7.58 -10.42
CA ALA A 69 -10.60 -6.13 -10.33
C ALA A 69 -9.26 -5.41 -10.22
N TYR A 70 -8.33 -5.96 -9.45
CA TYR A 70 -6.99 -5.41 -9.36
C TYR A 70 -6.27 -5.46 -10.71
N GLN A 71 -6.28 -6.62 -11.36
CA GLN A 71 -5.56 -6.80 -12.61
C GLN A 71 -6.13 -5.91 -13.71
N SER A 72 -7.44 -5.78 -13.79
CA SER A 72 -8.06 -4.97 -14.85
C SER A 72 -7.89 -3.47 -14.62
N SER A 73 -7.78 -3.02 -13.37
CA SER A 73 -7.64 -1.60 -13.06
C SER A 73 -6.17 -1.16 -12.96
N PHE A 74 -5.28 -2.04 -12.48
CA PHE A 74 -3.86 -1.72 -12.33
C PHE A 74 -3.06 -2.10 -13.58
N GLY A 75 -3.36 -3.26 -14.18
CA GLY A 75 -2.54 -3.82 -15.25
C GLY A 75 -2.26 -2.88 -16.40
N PRO A 76 -3.26 -2.18 -16.95
CA PRO A 76 -3.02 -1.25 -18.06
C PRO A 76 -2.08 -0.10 -17.71
N HIS A 77 -1.88 0.18 -16.41
CA HIS A 77 -1.08 1.30 -15.93
C HIS A 77 0.18 0.85 -15.20
N ALA A 78 0.45 -0.47 -15.16
CA ALA A 78 1.56 -1.02 -14.39
C ALA A 78 2.89 -0.40 -14.81
N LYS A 79 3.12 -0.25 -16.09
CA LYS A 79 4.39 0.28 -16.59
C LYS A 79 4.61 1.73 -16.14
N GLU A 80 3.57 2.53 -16.20
CA GLU A 80 3.64 3.92 -15.76
C GLU A 80 3.88 4.02 -14.26
N ILE A 81 3.13 3.22 -13.49
CA ILE A 81 3.23 3.24 -12.03
C ILE A 81 4.60 2.74 -11.57
N ASP A 82 5.04 1.61 -12.12
CA ASP A 82 6.34 1.05 -11.77
C ASP A 82 7.48 2.00 -12.18
N GLY A 83 7.33 2.68 -13.31
CA GLY A 83 8.32 3.64 -13.77
C GLY A 83 8.47 4.85 -12.85
N ASP A 84 7.46 5.16 -12.06
CA ASP A 84 7.50 6.28 -11.15
C ASP A 84 8.28 5.98 -9.86
N ILE A 85 8.52 4.69 -9.56
CA ILE A 85 9.20 4.30 -8.32
C ILE A 85 10.56 4.96 -8.19
N ARG A 86 11.31 5.06 -9.27
CA ARG A 86 12.65 5.67 -9.25
C ARG A 86 12.65 7.10 -8.77
N ASN A 87 11.51 7.77 -8.82
CA ASN A 87 11.42 9.17 -8.40
C ASN A 87 11.41 9.31 -6.88
N PHE A 88 11.16 8.23 -6.13
CA PHE A 88 11.17 8.31 -4.66
C PHE A 88 12.10 7.29 -4.01
N THR A 89 12.55 6.25 -4.72
CA THR A 89 13.48 5.28 -4.11
C THR A 89 14.14 4.44 -5.19
N PRO A 90 15.39 3.97 -4.95
CA PRO A 90 16.03 2.98 -5.82
C PRO A 90 15.62 1.54 -5.46
N VAL A 91 14.85 1.34 -4.41
CA VAL A 91 14.52 0.01 -3.90
C VAL A 91 13.43 -0.64 -4.75
N THR A 92 13.60 -1.93 -5.04
CA THR A 92 12.58 -2.73 -5.70
C THR A 92 11.64 -3.29 -4.63
N PRO A 93 10.33 -3.04 -4.73
CA PRO A 93 9.40 -3.53 -3.72
C PRO A 93 9.13 -5.01 -3.87
N VAL A 94 8.66 -5.61 -2.77
CA VAL A 94 8.11 -6.95 -2.73
C VAL A 94 6.61 -6.82 -2.76
N VAL A 95 5.94 -7.58 -3.63
CA VAL A 95 4.49 -7.48 -3.81
C VAL A 95 3.85 -8.80 -3.42
N GLN A 96 2.80 -8.73 -2.62
CA GLN A 96 2.01 -9.90 -2.26
C GLN A 96 0.52 -9.58 -2.37
N ILE A 97 -0.22 -10.50 -2.95
CA ILE A 97 -1.68 -10.42 -3.02
C ILE A 97 -2.23 -11.38 -1.98
N SER A 98 -3.11 -10.89 -1.10
CA SER A 98 -3.67 -11.68 -0.02
C SER A 98 -5.19 -11.60 -0.05
N GLU A 99 -5.84 -12.70 0.32
CA GLU A 99 -7.27 -12.66 0.61
C GLU A 99 -7.46 -12.11 2.01
N VAL A 100 -8.36 -11.14 2.16
CA VAL A 100 -8.69 -10.63 3.49
C VAL A 100 -9.67 -11.60 4.12
N VAL A 101 -9.16 -12.42 5.03
CA VAL A 101 -9.95 -13.47 5.66
C VAL A 101 -10.88 -12.89 6.71
N VAL A 102 -10.40 -11.90 7.47
CA VAL A 102 -11.18 -11.24 8.52
C VAL A 102 -10.81 -9.76 8.53
N GLU A 103 -11.81 -8.92 8.60
CA GLU A 103 -11.61 -7.51 8.85
C GLU A 103 -12.49 -7.14 10.04
N ASN A 104 -11.89 -7.15 11.22
CA ASN A 104 -12.60 -6.90 12.48
C ASN A 104 -11.99 -5.69 13.13
N SER A 105 -12.68 -4.55 13.04
CA SER A 105 -12.17 -3.28 13.54
C SER A 105 -13.27 -2.53 14.27
N SER A 106 -13.03 -2.23 15.55
CA SER A 106 -13.93 -1.39 16.31
C SER A 106 -13.97 0.03 15.77
N ARG A 107 -12.91 0.44 15.06
CA ARG A 107 -12.85 1.76 14.44
C ARG A 107 -13.82 1.87 13.28
N ILE A 108 -14.00 0.78 12.54
CA ILE A 108 -14.87 0.75 11.37
C ILE A 108 -16.30 0.48 11.78
N ALA A 109 -16.47 -0.39 12.75
CA ALA A 109 -17.79 -0.75 13.22
C ALA A 109 -18.51 0.47 13.68
N LYS A 110 -19.10 0.81 13.56
CA LYS A 110 -19.78 1.71 13.99
C LYS A 110 -20.53 2.51 14.45
N PRO A 111 -21.07 2.85 13.93
CA PRO A 111 -21.76 3.96 14.51
C PRO A 111 -22.76 3.56 15.54
N GLU A 112 -23.38 2.47 15.31
CA GLU A 112 -24.38 2.02 16.29
C GLU A 112 -23.71 1.64 17.61
N ALA A 113 -22.50 1.13 17.55
CA ALA A 113 -21.78 0.85 18.77
C ALA A 113 -21.51 2.13 19.54
N VAL A 114 -21.27 3.21 18.83
CA VAL A 114 -20.99 4.50 19.46
C VAL A 114 -22.21 5.06 20.14
N LYS A 115 -23.35 4.97 19.50
CA LYS A 115 -24.53 5.60 20.04
C LYS A 115 -25.23 4.77 21.10
N ALA A 116 -24.83 3.57 21.26
CA ALA A 116 -25.40 2.71 22.31
C ALA A 116 -25.08 3.23 23.72
#